data_57820a6008c213bdd0fa37a23dfa1280
#
_entry.id   57820a6008c213bdd0fa37a23dfa1280
#
_cell.length_a   1.000
_cell.length_b   1.000
_cell.length_c   1.000
_cell.angle_alpha   90.00
_cell.angle_beta   90.00
_cell.angle_gamma   90.00
#
_symmetry.space_group_name_H-M   'P 1'
#
loop_
_entity.id
_entity.type
_entity.pdbx_description
1 polymer ?
#
loop_
_entity_poly.entity_id
_entity_poly.type
_entity_poly.pdbx_seq_one_letter_code
_entity_poly.pdbx_strand_id
1 'polypeptide(L)'
;MTPEFQGTHLWDRLGWAKQNLEPFRSEYCIVWEDPDNLEEPAKVTHPDPNWMACALNGGILPPVWVYWELNKDEAKPDFVKHTRGYLLHNTEPVKAMTEEEAIEYLIQKDIPERVWRDYEKSNRPRLVICKKEQLPQQRTWRNAWKIAA
;
A
#
# COMPACT_ATOMS: atom_id res chain seq x y z
N MET A 1 -25.30 9.41 -3.64
CA MET A 1 -24.96 8.15 -4.31
C MET A 1 -23.48 8.15 -4.64
N THR A 2 -22.75 7.15 -4.21
CA THR A 2 -21.32 7.04 -4.50
C THR A 2 -21.12 6.68 -5.98
N PRO A 3 -20.25 7.37 -6.70
CA PRO A 3 -19.97 7.02 -8.08
C PRO A 3 -19.41 5.60 -8.20
N GLU A 4 -19.82 4.88 -9.23
CA GLU A 4 -19.32 3.55 -9.51
C GLU A 4 -18.76 3.49 -10.91
N PHE A 5 -17.62 2.81 -11.06
CA PHE A 5 -17.02 2.56 -12.35
C PHE A 5 -17.43 1.18 -12.85
N GLN A 6 -17.81 1.10 -14.12
CA GLN A 6 -18.32 -0.13 -14.73
C GLN A 6 -17.26 -0.92 -15.50
N GLY A 7 -16.05 -0.40 -15.62
CA GLY A 7 -14.97 -1.08 -16.33
C GLY A 7 -14.34 -2.19 -15.48
N THR A 8 -13.59 -3.07 -16.15
CA THR A 8 -12.92 -4.21 -15.48
C THR A 8 -11.41 -4.06 -15.38
N HIS A 9 -10.79 -3.30 -16.28
CA HIS A 9 -9.34 -3.15 -16.29
C HIS A 9 -8.87 -2.19 -15.20
N LEU A 10 -7.84 -2.58 -14.45
CA LEU A 10 -7.32 -1.80 -13.32
C LEU A 10 -6.95 -0.36 -13.70
N TRP A 11 -6.22 -0.19 -14.81
CA TRP A 11 -5.78 1.15 -15.21
C TRP A 11 -6.95 2.07 -15.52
N ASP A 12 -8.02 1.53 -16.12
CA ASP A 12 -9.22 2.30 -16.40
C ASP A 12 -9.95 2.68 -15.12
N ARG A 13 -10.00 1.76 -14.16
CA ARG A 13 -10.60 2.03 -12.85
C ARG A 13 -9.84 3.13 -12.11
N LEU A 14 -8.51 3.07 -12.12
CA LEU A 14 -7.68 4.09 -11.47
C LEU A 14 -7.82 5.45 -12.14
N GLY A 15 -7.88 5.48 -13.47
CA GLY A 15 -8.09 6.72 -14.21
C GLY A 15 -9.44 7.36 -13.91
N TRP A 16 -10.48 6.54 -13.86
CA TRP A 16 -11.81 7.02 -13.49
C TRP A 16 -11.83 7.58 -12.07
N ALA A 17 -11.21 6.88 -11.13
CA ALA A 17 -11.14 7.30 -9.73
C ALA A 17 -10.44 8.64 -9.57
N LYS A 18 -9.36 8.84 -10.29
CA LYS A 18 -8.62 10.11 -10.27
C LYS A 18 -9.49 11.29 -10.70
N GLN A 19 -10.40 11.07 -11.63
CA GLN A 19 -11.30 12.12 -12.13
C GLN A 19 -12.55 12.30 -11.27
N ASN A 20 -12.98 11.28 -10.54
CA ASN A 20 -14.28 11.27 -9.89
C ASN A 20 -14.25 11.22 -8.36
N LEU A 21 -13.14 10.82 -7.76
CA LEU A 21 -13.03 10.71 -6.30
C LEU A 21 -12.15 11.81 -5.74
N GLU A 22 -12.57 12.39 -4.62
CA GLU A 22 -11.78 13.37 -3.91
C GLU A 22 -10.68 12.66 -3.10
N PRO A 23 -9.46 13.23 -3.06
CA PRO A 23 -8.39 12.65 -2.26
C PRO A 23 -8.76 12.57 -0.78
N PHE A 24 -8.35 11.50 -0.13
CA PHE A 24 -8.52 11.33 1.32
C PHE A 24 -7.13 11.40 1.99
N ARG A 25 -6.92 12.43 2.80
CA ARG A 25 -5.64 12.65 3.49
C ARG A 25 -5.66 11.95 4.85
N SER A 26 -4.99 10.82 4.95
CA SER A 26 -4.88 10.08 6.20
C SER A 26 -3.99 10.86 7.19
N GLU A 27 -4.35 10.83 8.47
CA GLU A 27 -3.52 11.37 9.54
C GLU A 27 -2.39 10.41 9.91
N TYR A 28 -2.42 9.19 9.42
CA TYR A 28 -1.50 8.13 9.80
C TYR A 28 -0.39 7.95 8.78
N CYS A 29 0.71 7.39 9.25
CA CYS A 29 1.79 6.92 8.40
C CYS A 29 2.34 5.62 8.98
N ILE A 30 3.15 4.93 8.18
CA ILE A 30 3.71 3.64 8.56
C ILE A 30 5.22 3.81 8.68
N VAL A 31 5.75 3.54 9.87
CA VAL A 31 7.18 3.60 10.13
C VAL A 31 7.70 2.17 10.23
N TRP A 32 8.74 1.87 9.48
CA TRP A 32 9.27 0.52 9.45
C TRP A 32 10.77 0.48 9.27
N GLU A 33 11.38 -0.61 9.75
CA GLU A 33 12.80 -0.88 9.57
C GLU A 33 12.97 -2.18 8.81
N ASP A 34 13.95 -2.19 7.89
CA ASP A 34 14.26 -3.41 7.15
C ASP A 34 15.16 -4.30 8.01
N PRO A 35 14.72 -5.52 8.36
CA PRO A 35 15.54 -6.42 9.17
C PRO A 35 16.86 -6.83 8.52
N ASP A 36 16.95 -6.70 7.18
CA ASP A 36 18.21 -6.98 6.47
C ASP A 36 19.15 -5.78 6.41
N ASN A 37 18.71 -4.59 6.85
CA ASN A 37 19.49 -3.36 6.82
C ASN A 37 19.23 -2.53 8.07
N LEU A 38 19.50 -3.13 9.25
CA LEU A 38 19.18 -2.49 10.53
C LEU A 38 20.02 -1.26 10.84
N GLU A 39 21.15 -1.07 10.17
CA GLU A 39 21.98 0.13 10.33
C GLU A 39 21.37 1.35 9.65
N GLU A 40 20.43 1.16 8.73
CA GLU A 40 19.75 2.28 8.09
C GLU A 40 18.70 2.90 9.01
N PRO A 41 18.41 4.19 8.87
CA PRO A 41 17.31 4.82 9.63
C PRO A 41 15.97 4.18 9.29
N ALA A 42 15.00 4.30 10.19
CA ALA A 42 13.64 3.87 9.93
C ALA A 42 13.07 4.61 8.73
N LYS A 43 12.28 3.89 7.93
CA LYS A 43 11.63 4.43 6.75
C LYS A 43 10.20 4.82 7.07
N VAL A 44 9.66 5.81 6.37
CA VAL A 44 8.30 6.27 6.57
C VAL A 44 7.54 6.14 5.25
N THR A 45 6.43 5.41 5.29
CA THR A 45 5.53 5.30 4.15
C THR A 45 4.28 6.11 4.43
N HIS A 46 3.99 7.07 3.57
CA HIS A 46 2.79 7.90 3.67
C HIS A 46 1.73 7.37 2.71
N PRO A 47 0.50 7.13 3.19
CA PRO A 47 -0.59 6.76 2.29
C PRO A 47 -0.85 7.88 1.27
N ASP A 48 -0.86 7.53 -0.01
CA ASP A 48 -1.20 8.49 -1.05
C ASP A 48 -2.68 8.85 -0.96
N PRO A 49 -3.03 10.16 -0.95
CA PRO A 49 -4.43 10.57 -0.81
C PRO A 49 -5.35 10.03 -1.92
N ASN A 50 -4.89 9.97 -3.14
CA ASN A 50 -5.68 9.45 -4.25
C ASN A 50 -5.89 7.94 -4.13
N TRP A 51 -4.85 7.22 -3.73
CA TRP A 51 -4.94 5.78 -3.48
C TRP A 51 -5.91 5.50 -2.31
N MET A 52 -5.81 6.28 -1.23
CA MET A 52 -6.71 6.13 -0.09
C MET A 52 -8.17 6.31 -0.50
N ALA A 53 -8.45 7.28 -1.37
CA ALA A 53 -9.80 7.48 -1.89
C ALA A 53 -10.31 6.22 -2.61
N CYS A 54 -9.44 5.58 -3.40
CA CYS A 54 -9.79 4.34 -4.08
C CYS A 54 -10.11 3.20 -3.10
N ALA A 55 -9.27 3.05 -2.08
CA ALA A 55 -9.45 2.00 -1.08
C ALA A 55 -10.75 2.16 -0.30
N LEU A 56 -11.06 3.38 0.10
CA LEU A 56 -12.26 3.67 0.89
C LEU A 56 -13.55 3.60 0.06
N ASN A 57 -13.46 3.93 -1.23
CA ASN A 57 -14.64 3.87 -2.12
C ASN A 57 -15.05 2.43 -2.44
N GLY A 58 -14.08 1.55 -2.63
CA GLY A 58 -14.35 0.20 -3.13
C GLY A 58 -14.59 0.15 -4.64
N GLY A 59 -14.48 -1.03 -5.21
CA GLY A 59 -14.72 -1.25 -6.64
C GLY A 59 -13.60 -0.79 -7.56
N ILE A 60 -12.44 -0.42 -7.03
CA ILE A 60 -11.31 0.11 -7.79
C ILE A 60 -10.09 -0.80 -7.70
N LEU A 61 -9.61 -1.03 -6.49
CA LEU A 61 -8.37 -1.77 -6.28
C LEU A 61 -8.56 -3.28 -6.41
N PRO A 62 -7.58 -4.01 -6.97
CA PRO A 62 -7.63 -5.46 -6.96
C PRO A 62 -7.25 -5.98 -5.57
N PRO A 63 -7.47 -7.28 -5.27
CA PRO A 63 -6.91 -7.87 -4.07
C PRO A 63 -5.40 -7.68 -4.04
N VAL A 64 -4.82 -7.54 -2.84
CA VAL A 64 -3.38 -7.22 -2.70
C VAL A 64 -2.47 -8.26 -3.35
N TRP A 65 -2.89 -9.53 -3.38
CA TRP A 65 -2.08 -10.59 -4.00
C TRP A 65 -1.82 -10.36 -5.49
N VAL A 66 -2.67 -9.58 -6.17
CA VAL A 66 -2.45 -9.23 -7.57
C VAL A 66 -1.16 -8.43 -7.72
N TYR A 67 -0.92 -7.48 -6.81
CA TYR A 67 0.32 -6.70 -6.83
C TYR A 67 1.53 -7.59 -6.57
N TRP A 68 1.41 -8.58 -5.69
CA TRP A 68 2.50 -9.53 -5.44
C TRP A 68 2.84 -10.31 -6.71
N GLU A 69 1.82 -10.77 -7.43
CA GLU A 69 2.03 -11.52 -8.67
C GLU A 69 2.61 -10.62 -9.79
N LEU A 70 2.14 -9.37 -9.88
CA LEU A 70 2.69 -8.43 -10.86
C LEU A 70 4.16 -8.13 -10.57
N ASN A 71 4.54 -7.99 -9.30
CA ASN A 71 5.93 -7.76 -8.92
C ASN A 71 6.82 -8.96 -9.26
N LYS A 72 6.33 -10.17 -9.03
CA LYS A 72 7.04 -11.39 -9.44
C LYS A 72 7.19 -11.47 -10.94
N ASP A 73 6.14 -11.09 -11.67
CA ASP A 73 6.11 -11.14 -13.12
C ASP A 73 7.18 -10.22 -13.74
N GLU A 74 7.43 -9.08 -13.12
CA GLU A 74 8.44 -8.13 -13.61
C GLU A 74 9.87 -8.69 -13.57
N ALA A 75 10.11 -9.65 -12.70
CA ALA A 75 11.42 -10.29 -12.62
C ALA A 75 11.61 -11.40 -13.66
N LYS A 76 10.56 -11.75 -14.41
CA LYS A 76 10.59 -12.81 -15.41
C LYS A 76 10.99 -12.29 -16.79
N PRO A 77 11.52 -13.16 -17.66
CA PRO A 77 11.75 -12.77 -19.07
C PRO A 77 10.45 -12.32 -19.74
N ASP A 78 10.56 -11.44 -20.73
CA ASP A 78 9.41 -10.84 -21.40
C ASP A 78 8.43 -11.87 -21.96
N PHE A 79 8.92 -12.99 -22.47
CA PHE A 79 8.06 -14.00 -23.08
C PHE A 79 7.16 -14.73 -22.08
N VAL A 80 7.38 -14.58 -20.78
CA VAL A 80 6.52 -15.17 -19.74
C VAL A 80 5.72 -14.13 -18.95
N LYS A 81 5.79 -12.86 -19.35
CA LYS A 81 5.06 -11.77 -18.67
C LYS A 81 3.63 -11.59 -19.13
N HIS A 82 2.96 -12.67 -19.54
CA HIS A 82 1.58 -12.60 -20.04
C HIS A 82 0.53 -12.60 -18.91
N THR A 83 0.89 -13.00 -17.71
CA THR A 83 -0.04 -13.09 -16.58
C THR A 83 -0.57 -11.72 -16.16
N ARG A 84 0.23 -10.66 -16.35
CA ARG A 84 -0.14 -9.30 -15.97
C ARG A 84 -1.47 -8.87 -16.57
N GLY A 85 -1.62 -9.03 -17.90
CA GLY A 85 -2.84 -8.63 -18.58
C GLY A 85 -4.06 -9.40 -18.07
N TYR A 86 -3.89 -10.70 -17.86
CA TYR A 86 -4.96 -11.55 -17.36
C TYR A 86 -5.43 -11.08 -15.97
N LEU A 87 -4.50 -10.84 -15.04
CA LEU A 87 -4.83 -10.40 -13.69
C LEU A 87 -5.52 -9.04 -13.68
N LEU A 88 -5.03 -8.11 -14.50
CA LEU A 88 -5.61 -6.78 -14.58
C LEU A 88 -7.03 -6.76 -15.13
N HIS A 89 -7.35 -7.69 -16.03
CA HIS A 89 -8.69 -7.75 -16.64
C HIS A 89 -9.67 -8.64 -15.88
N ASN A 90 -9.18 -9.72 -15.25
CA ASN A 90 -10.05 -10.78 -14.77
C ASN A 90 -10.17 -10.87 -13.23
N THR A 91 -9.51 -9.99 -12.51
CA THR A 91 -9.60 -9.98 -11.05
C THR A 91 -10.64 -8.97 -10.60
N GLU A 92 -11.61 -9.43 -9.82
CA GLU A 92 -12.63 -8.56 -9.28
C GLU A 92 -12.04 -7.56 -8.30
N PRO A 93 -12.54 -6.30 -8.30
CA PRO A 93 -12.08 -5.31 -7.35
C PRO A 93 -12.54 -5.64 -5.93
N VAL A 94 -11.77 -5.19 -4.95
CA VAL A 94 -12.13 -5.36 -3.55
C VAL A 94 -13.25 -4.40 -3.17
N LYS A 95 -13.99 -4.76 -2.12
CA LYS A 95 -15.04 -3.92 -1.57
C LYS A 95 -14.44 -2.73 -0.82
N ALA A 96 -15.26 -1.73 -0.51
CA ALA A 96 -14.85 -0.59 0.28
C ALA A 96 -14.19 -1.03 1.59
N MET A 97 -13.08 -0.39 1.91
CA MET A 97 -12.31 -0.68 3.11
C MET A 97 -12.46 0.44 4.14
N THR A 98 -12.28 0.09 5.42
CA THR A 98 -12.06 1.10 6.44
C THR A 98 -10.65 1.68 6.28
N GLU A 99 -10.37 2.80 6.93
CA GLU A 99 -9.02 3.37 6.90
C GLU A 99 -7.99 2.38 7.45
N GLU A 100 -8.32 1.67 8.51
CA GLU A 100 -7.44 0.65 9.09
C GLU A 100 -7.15 -0.47 8.10
N GLU A 101 -8.16 -0.98 7.42
CA GLU A 101 -7.99 -2.01 6.40
C GLU A 101 -7.17 -1.52 5.22
N ALA A 102 -7.36 -0.25 4.82
CA ALA A 102 -6.62 0.35 3.73
C ALA A 102 -5.12 0.45 4.08
N ILE A 103 -4.81 0.83 5.31
CA ILE A 103 -3.43 0.90 5.78
C ILE A 103 -2.79 -0.49 5.79
N GLU A 104 -3.52 -1.51 6.24
CA GLU A 104 -3.03 -2.89 6.21
C GLU A 104 -2.75 -3.37 4.77
N TYR A 105 -3.65 -3.06 3.86
CA TYR A 105 -3.46 -3.36 2.43
C TYR A 105 -2.17 -2.70 1.92
N LEU A 106 -1.96 -1.43 2.26
CA LEU A 106 -0.78 -0.67 1.85
C LEU A 106 0.51 -1.31 2.38
N ILE A 107 0.49 -1.76 3.64
CA ILE A 107 1.62 -2.47 4.25
C ILE A 107 1.98 -3.69 3.40
N GLN A 108 0.99 -4.50 3.07
CA GLN A 108 1.21 -5.73 2.32
C GLN A 108 1.61 -5.48 0.87
N LYS A 109 1.24 -4.32 0.34
CA LYS A 109 1.56 -3.95 -1.05
C LYS A 109 2.96 -3.35 -1.19
N ASP A 110 3.31 -2.40 -0.34
CA ASP A 110 4.50 -1.56 -0.53
C ASP A 110 5.68 -1.85 0.40
N ILE A 111 5.45 -2.52 1.53
CA ILE A 111 6.52 -2.82 2.49
C ILE A 111 7.02 -4.24 2.28
N PRO A 112 8.34 -4.49 2.34
CA PRO A 112 8.88 -5.82 2.13
C PRO A 112 8.27 -6.86 3.08
N GLU A 113 8.00 -8.06 2.57
CA GLU A 113 7.35 -9.14 3.32
C GLU A 113 8.06 -9.48 4.63
N ARG A 114 9.38 -9.43 4.64
CA ARG A 114 10.20 -9.73 5.82
C ARG A 114 9.92 -8.81 7.00
N VAL A 115 9.26 -7.67 6.78
CA VAL A 115 8.90 -6.73 7.85
C VAL A 115 7.62 -7.16 8.54
N TRP A 116 6.66 -7.78 7.83
CA TRP A 116 5.31 -8.01 8.35
C TRP A 116 4.78 -9.44 8.23
N ARG A 117 5.27 -10.24 7.28
CA ARG A 117 4.61 -11.52 6.93
C ARG A 117 4.56 -12.54 8.07
N ASP A 118 5.66 -12.74 8.77
CA ASP A 118 5.78 -13.77 9.79
C ASP A 118 5.29 -13.34 11.16
N TYR A 119 4.62 -12.20 11.26
CA TYR A 119 4.14 -11.63 12.50
C TYR A 119 2.65 -11.39 12.43
N GLU A 120 1.99 -11.47 13.59
CA GLU A 120 0.60 -11.05 13.71
C GLU A 120 0.52 -9.51 13.62
N LYS A 121 -0.64 -9.00 13.16
CA LYS A 121 -0.84 -7.56 12.98
C LYS A 121 -0.55 -6.75 14.23
N SER A 122 -0.83 -7.31 15.41
CA SER A 122 -0.65 -6.65 16.69
C SER A 122 0.76 -6.76 17.25
N ASN A 123 1.65 -7.50 16.59
CA ASN A 123 2.97 -7.80 17.13
C ASN A 123 4.05 -7.82 16.05
N ARG A 124 4.18 -6.70 15.33
CA ARG A 124 5.21 -6.52 14.32
C ARG A 124 6.35 -5.66 14.88
N PRO A 125 7.51 -6.26 15.21
CA PRO A 125 8.58 -5.53 15.93
C PRO A 125 9.24 -4.43 15.10
N ARG A 126 9.15 -4.50 13.76
CA ARG A 126 9.82 -3.55 12.87
C ARG A 126 8.82 -2.65 12.12
N LEU A 127 7.60 -2.53 12.62
CA LEU A 127 6.58 -1.74 11.96
C LEU A 127 5.66 -1.08 12.99
N VAL A 128 5.44 0.21 12.84
CA VAL A 128 4.56 0.99 13.72
C VAL A 128 3.68 1.87 12.86
N ILE A 129 2.38 1.89 13.16
CA ILE A 129 1.45 2.85 12.56
C ILE A 129 1.28 3.97 13.57
N CYS A 130 1.57 5.19 13.16
CA CYS A 130 1.47 6.35 14.05
C CYS A 130 0.90 7.55 13.30
N LYS A 131 0.50 8.57 14.05
CA LYS A 131 0.03 9.81 13.43
C LYS A 131 1.22 10.61 12.91
N LYS A 132 1.01 11.31 11.79
CA LYS A 132 2.04 12.13 11.16
C LYS A 132 2.63 13.17 12.13
N GLU A 133 1.80 13.71 13.01
CA GLU A 133 2.24 14.69 14.02
C GLU A 133 3.23 14.12 15.03
N GLN A 134 3.30 12.79 15.15
CA GLN A 134 4.22 12.10 16.05
C GLN A 134 5.60 11.87 15.43
N LEU A 135 5.77 12.18 14.15
CA LEU A 135 7.04 12.03 13.46
C LEU A 135 8.02 13.15 13.85
N PRO A 136 9.35 12.87 13.89
CA PRO A 136 10.33 13.91 14.06
C PRO A 136 10.21 14.97 12.98
N GLN A 137 10.18 16.25 13.37
CA GLN A 137 10.01 17.35 12.44
C GLN A 137 11.30 17.74 11.72
N GLN A 138 12.43 17.54 12.36
CA GLN A 138 13.73 17.87 11.77
C GLN A 138 14.28 16.71 10.96
N ARG A 139 14.73 17.01 9.76
CA ARG A 139 15.24 16.01 8.82
C ARG A 139 16.46 15.24 9.35
N THR A 140 17.35 15.94 10.06
CA THR A 140 18.52 15.33 10.64
C THR A 140 18.15 14.27 11.69
N TRP A 141 17.11 14.52 12.45
CA TRP A 141 16.61 13.56 13.43
C TRP A 141 16.02 12.33 12.75
N ARG A 142 15.30 12.52 11.63
CA ARG A 142 14.72 11.39 10.87
C ARG A 142 15.79 10.45 10.35
N ASN A 143 16.92 11.00 9.88
CA ASN A 143 17.99 10.18 9.33
C ASN A 143 18.66 9.29 10.38
N ALA A 144 18.57 9.65 11.65
CA ALA A 144 19.12 8.88 12.75
C ALA A 144 18.04 8.09 13.52
N TRP A 145 16.79 8.25 13.12
CA TRP A 145 15.66 7.71 13.86
C TRP A 145 15.52 6.22 13.69
N LYS A 146 15.21 5.53 14.80
CA LYS A 146 14.95 4.09 14.83
C LYS A 146 13.67 3.83 15.60
N ILE A 147 13.04 2.70 15.29
CA ILE A 147 11.90 2.23 16.07
C ILE A 147 12.45 1.75 17.42
N ALA A 148 11.85 2.21 18.52
CA ALA A 148 12.23 1.79 19.85
C ALA A 148 11.95 0.29 20.01
N ALA A 149 12.93 -0.42 20.58
CA ALA A 149 12.79 -1.86 20.82
C ALA A 149 11.80 -2.13 21.94
#